data_9d1e5e15ed25225cf63e24d0ff651fd1
#
_entry.id   9d1e5e15ed25225cf63e24d0ff651fd1
#
_cell.length_a   1.000
_cell.length_b   1.000
_cell.length_c   1.000
_cell.angle_alpha   90.00
_cell.angle_beta   90.00
_cell.angle_gamma   90.00
#
_symmetry.space_group_name_H-M   'P 1'
#
loop_
_entity.id
_entity.type
_entity.pdbx_description
1 polymer ?
#
loop_
_entity_poly.entity_id
_entity_poly.type
_entity_poly.pdbx_seq_one_letter_code
_entity_poly.pdbx_strand_id
1 'polypeptide(L)'
;MLRSADLAKNLDSRQKTXTFFCLGAIYVMLNAEFVAVIQVLVYAGAIMVLFLFVLMLLSSKDIELYANKWPTGKILAGLLSLGIFVQIASLFTAGELQLGPKGAYPLDVVEEVGSIALIGRLLFTDYILSFEIIAVLLLVAVIGAVVIAKRRFQ
;
A
#
# COMPACT_ATOMS: atom_id res chain seq x y z
N MET A 1 32.81 7.78 -3.90
CA MET A 1 32.04 6.82 -3.09
C MET A 1 30.73 7.38 -2.58
N LEU A 2 30.66 8.59 -2.01
CA LEU A 2 29.40 9.22 -1.56
C LEU A 2 28.36 9.38 -2.65
N ARG A 3 28.77 9.72 -3.86
CA ARG A 3 27.89 9.96 -5.00
C ARG A 3 27.11 8.70 -5.45
N SER A 4 27.70 7.50 -5.31
CA SER A 4 27.03 6.24 -5.68
C SER A 4 25.96 5.83 -4.66
N ALA A 5 26.18 6.08 -3.38
CA ALA A 5 25.20 5.82 -2.33
C ALA A 5 23.96 6.73 -2.46
N ASP A 6 24.18 8.02 -2.77
CA ASP A 6 23.09 8.98 -2.99
C ASP A 6 22.26 8.60 -4.24
N LEU A 7 22.94 8.15 -5.31
CA LEU A 7 22.25 7.66 -6.51
C LEU A 7 21.39 6.43 -6.21
N ALA A 8 21.93 5.47 -5.47
CA ALA A 8 21.19 4.25 -5.07
C ALA A 8 19.94 4.59 -4.24
N LYS A 9 20.08 5.51 -3.29
CA LYS A 9 18.97 5.98 -2.44
C LYS A 9 17.89 6.69 -3.26
N ASN A 10 18.28 7.51 -4.21
CA ASN A 10 17.35 8.21 -5.13
C ASN A 10 16.64 7.23 -6.05
N LEU A 11 17.33 6.20 -6.55
CA LEU A 11 16.72 5.16 -7.38
C LEU A 11 15.69 4.35 -6.60
N ASP A 12 16.01 3.98 -5.36
CA ASP A 12 15.10 3.22 -4.48
C ASP A 12 13.82 3.99 -4.19
N SER A 13 13.93 5.29 -3.88
CA SER A 13 12.75 6.14 -3.63
C SER A 13 11.88 6.31 -4.88
N ARG A 14 12.51 6.48 -6.05
CA ARG A 14 11.78 6.58 -7.33
C ARG A 14 11.05 5.29 -7.66
N GLN A 15 11.68 4.13 -7.42
CA GLN A 15 11.05 2.82 -7.64
C GLN A 15 9.80 2.66 -6.77
N LYS A 16 9.87 3.02 -5.50
CA LYS A 16 8.72 2.94 -4.57
C LYS A 16 7.57 3.84 -5.04
N THR A 17 7.85 5.02 -5.48
CA THR A 17 6.84 5.92 -6.05
C THR A 17 6.18 5.35 -7.30
N UNK A 18 6.85 4.81 -8.06
CA UNK A 18 6.41 4.26 -9.08
C UNK A 18 5.55 3.25 -8.89
N THR A 19 5.88 2.37 -8.04
CA THR A 19 5.04 1.24 -7.68
C THR A 19 3.64 1.67 -7.22
N PHE A 20 3.56 2.68 -6.39
CA PHE A 20 2.26 3.17 -5.90
C PHE A 20 1.41 3.77 -7.02
N PHE A 21 2.01 4.43 -8.01
CA PHE A 21 1.29 4.91 -9.19
C PHE A 21 0.81 3.75 -10.08
N CYS A 22 1.65 2.74 -10.27
CA CYS A 22 1.25 1.54 -11.03
C CYS A 22 0.06 0.82 -10.37
N LEU A 23 0.05 0.75 -9.04
CA LEU A 23 -1.09 0.19 -8.30
C LEU A 23 -2.36 1.01 -8.54
N GLY A 24 -2.25 2.33 -8.56
CA GLY A 24 -3.37 3.22 -8.90
C GLY A 24 -3.92 2.91 -10.29
N ALA A 25 -3.03 2.76 -11.28
CA ALA A 25 -3.42 2.40 -12.65
C ALA A 25 -4.13 1.04 -12.72
N ILE A 26 -3.63 0.06 -11.98
CA ILE A 26 -4.27 -1.28 -11.90
C ILE A 26 -5.69 -1.15 -11.32
N TYR A 27 -5.89 -0.32 -10.28
CA TYR A 27 -7.22 -0.11 -9.70
C TYR A 27 -8.18 0.55 -10.71
N VAL A 28 -7.70 1.48 -11.55
CA VAL A 28 -8.52 2.04 -12.64
C VAL A 28 -8.94 0.93 -13.62
N MET A 29 -8.00 0.06 -14.01
CA MET A 29 -8.28 -1.06 -14.92
C MET A 29 -9.30 -2.06 -14.34
N LEU A 30 -9.40 -2.12 -13.01
CA LEU A 30 -10.37 -2.98 -12.29
C LEU A 30 -11.71 -2.26 -12.05
N ASN A 31 -11.94 -1.11 -12.65
CA ASN A 31 -13.12 -0.25 -12.43
C ASN A 31 -13.30 0.18 -10.96
N ALA A 32 -12.20 0.19 -10.19
CA ALA A 32 -12.19 0.62 -8.79
C ALA A 32 -11.69 2.07 -8.70
N GLU A 33 -12.36 2.99 -9.38
CA GLU A 33 -11.93 4.39 -9.54
C GLU A 33 -11.71 5.10 -8.20
N PHE A 34 -12.63 4.93 -7.26
CA PHE A 34 -12.52 5.56 -5.93
C PHE A 34 -11.26 5.07 -5.20
N VAL A 35 -10.99 3.76 -5.23
CA VAL A 35 -9.80 3.16 -4.61
C VAL A 35 -8.52 3.66 -5.31
N ALA A 36 -8.55 3.81 -6.64
CA ALA A 36 -7.43 4.35 -7.41
C ALA A 36 -7.09 5.79 -6.98
N VAL A 37 -8.10 6.64 -6.81
CA VAL A 37 -7.91 8.03 -6.36
C VAL A 37 -7.29 8.05 -4.95
N ILE A 38 -7.80 7.24 -4.02
CA ILE A 38 -7.25 7.15 -2.65
C ILE A 38 -5.81 6.62 -2.68
N GLN A 39 -5.50 5.65 -3.53
CA GLN A 39 -4.15 5.11 -3.69
C GLN A 39 -3.15 6.22 -4.07
N VAL A 40 -3.51 7.06 -5.03
CA VAL A 40 -2.63 8.15 -5.47
C VAL A 40 -2.58 9.28 -4.43
N LEU A 41 -3.72 9.68 -3.89
CA LEU A 41 -3.82 10.85 -3.01
C LEU A 41 -3.21 10.57 -1.62
N VAL A 42 -3.55 9.44 -1.02
CA VAL A 42 -3.11 9.10 0.34
C VAL A 42 -1.76 8.37 0.31
N TYR A 43 -1.65 7.25 -0.42
CA TYR A 43 -0.42 6.44 -0.39
C TYR A 43 0.74 7.13 -1.11
N ALA A 44 0.56 7.50 -2.37
CA ALA A 44 1.63 8.14 -3.14
C ALA A 44 1.83 9.60 -2.75
N GLY A 45 0.76 10.32 -2.44
CA GLY A 45 0.80 11.73 -2.04
C GLY A 45 1.18 11.94 -0.59
N ALA A 46 0.29 11.63 0.35
CA ALA A 46 0.48 12.00 1.75
C ALA A 46 1.55 11.14 2.43
N ILE A 47 1.40 9.82 2.42
CA ILE A 47 2.26 8.91 3.20
C ILE A 47 3.67 8.88 2.60
N MET A 48 3.79 8.71 1.28
CA MET A 48 5.10 8.57 0.64
C MET A 48 5.90 9.88 0.69
N VAL A 49 5.25 11.02 0.48
CA VAL A 49 5.88 12.34 0.57
C VAL A 49 6.36 12.60 2.01
N LEU A 50 5.52 12.31 3.01
CA LEU A 50 5.92 12.44 4.42
C LEU A 50 7.11 11.54 4.73
N PHE A 51 7.08 10.28 4.28
CA PHE A 51 8.16 9.31 4.49
C PHE A 51 9.48 9.80 3.85
N LEU A 52 9.43 10.31 2.61
CA LEU A 52 10.60 10.86 1.92
C LEU A 52 11.15 12.08 2.67
N PHE A 53 10.27 12.94 3.18
CA PHE A 53 10.66 14.11 3.95
C PHE A 53 11.37 13.70 5.25
N VAL A 54 10.85 12.70 5.96
CA VAL A 54 11.46 12.17 7.19
C VAL A 54 12.84 11.56 6.88
N LEU A 55 12.96 10.77 5.79
CA LEU A 55 14.25 10.18 5.40
C LEU A 55 15.28 11.26 5.01
N MET A 56 14.82 12.35 4.40
CA MET A 56 15.70 13.47 4.04
C MET A 56 16.21 14.20 5.29
N LEU A 57 15.36 14.36 6.31
CA LEU A 57 15.73 15.01 7.57
C LEU A 57 16.59 14.10 8.46
N LEU A 58 16.36 12.79 8.38
CA LEU A 58 17.09 11.82 9.16
C LEU A 58 18.45 11.56 8.49
N SER A 59 19.48 12.20 8.97
CA SER A 59 20.83 11.97 8.49
C SER A 59 21.24 10.52 8.81
N SER A 60 21.24 9.67 7.81
CA SER A 60 21.68 8.29 7.97
C SER A 60 23.18 8.25 8.21
N LYS A 61 23.61 8.19 9.45
CA LYS A 61 24.93 7.65 9.77
C LYS A 61 24.91 6.19 9.29
N ASP A 62 25.91 5.84 8.55
CA ASP A 62 26.12 4.55 7.88
C ASP A 62 25.50 3.37 8.63
N ILE A 63 24.30 2.96 8.19
CA ILE A 63 23.83 1.63 8.49
C ILE A 63 24.72 0.70 7.64
N GLU A 64 25.77 0.19 8.24
CA GLU A 64 26.51 -0.91 7.66
C GLU A 64 25.47 -2.00 7.38
N LEU A 65 25.07 -2.13 6.13
CA LEU A 65 24.31 -3.26 5.68
C LEU A 65 25.19 -4.48 5.94
N TYR A 66 24.92 -5.17 7.04
CA TYR A 66 25.47 -6.49 7.26
C TYR A 66 24.99 -7.32 6.07
N ALA A 67 25.87 -7.44 5.08
CA ALA A 67 25.71 -8.36 3.98
C ALA A 67 25.74 -9.77 4.60
N ASN A 68 24.58 -10.21 5.04
CA ASN A 68 24.43 -11.52 5.64
C ASN A 68 24.77 -12.59 4.60
N LYS A 69 25.91 -13.17 4.76
CA LYS A 69 26.44 -14.25 3.89
C LYS A 69 25.78 -15.59 4.25
N TRP A 70 24.44 -15.62 4.28
CA TRP A 70 23.75 -16.88 4.53
C TRP A 70 23.29 -17.49 3.20
N PRO A 71 24.07 -18.39 2.60
CA PRO A 71 23.66 -19.06 1.36
C PRO A 71 22.40 -19.89 1.53
N THR A 72 22.20 -20.47 2.72
CA THR A 72 21.00 -21.25 3.06
C THR A 72 19.72 -20.40 3.01
N GLY A 73 19.77 -19.12 3.41
CA GLY A 73 18.62 -18.21 3.33
C GLY A 73 18.18 -17.98 1.88
N LYS A 74 19.12 -17.88 0.96
CA LYS A 74 18.83 -17.68 -0.48
C LYS A 74 18.19 -18.91 -1.10
N ILE A 75 18.64 -20.11 -0.73
CA ILE A 75 18.07 -21.38 -1.20
C ILE A 75 16.63 -21.52 -0.69
N LEU A 76 16.40 -21.26 0.59
CA LEU A 76 15.07 -21.31 1.18
C LEU A 76 14.12 -20.31 0.53
N ALA A 77 14.59 -19.08 0.31
CA ALA A 77 13.81 -18.03 -0.39
C ALA A 77 13.46 -18.46 -1.82
N GLY A 78 14.41 -19.09 -2.53
CA GLY A 78 14.18 -19.63 -3.88
C GLY A 78 13.11 -20.72 -3.90
N LEU A 79 13.18 -21.67 -2.95
CA LEU A 79 12.19 -22.75 -2.84
C LEU A 79 10.79 -22.20 -2.50
N LEU A 80 10.69 -21.25 -1.58
CA LEU A 80 9.42 -20.61 -1.23
C LEU A 80 8.84 -19.84 -2.42
N SER A 81 9.68 -19.10 -3.14
CA SER A 81 9.27 -18.37 -4.35
C SER A 81 8.75 -19.31 -5.44
N LEU A 82 9.45 -20.43 -5.65
CA LEU A 82 9.05 -21.45 -6.61
C LEU A 82 7.71 -22.09 -6.19
N GLY A 83 7.53 -22.37 -4.90
CA GLY A 83 6.28 -22.91 -4.36
C GLY A 83 5.10 -21.99 -4.63
N ILE A 84 5.25 -20.69 -4.33
CA ILE A 84 4.22 -19.68 -4.61
C ILE A 84 3.94 -19.59 -6.12
N PHE A 85 4.98 -19.61 -6.94
CA PHE A 85 4.84 -19.56 -8.40
C PHE A 85 4.05 -20.76 -8.92
N VAL A 86 4.38 -21.98 -8.46
CA VAL A 86 3.66 -23.22 -8.84
C VAL A 86 2.19 -23.14 -8.38
N GLN A 87 1.96 -22.65 -7.17
CA GLN A 87 0.61 -22.46 -6.63
C GLN A 87 -0.23 -21.54 -7.54
N ILE A 88 0.33 -20.39 -7.91
CA ILE A 88 -0.36 -19.43 -8.81
C ILE A 88 -0.57 -20.06 -10.20
N ALA A 89 0.45 -20.71 -10.75
CA ALA A 89 0.38 -21.38 -12.06
C ALA A 89 -0.70 -22.46 -12.08
N SER A 90 -0.84 -23.23 -10.99
CA SER A 90 -1.85 -24.28 -10.87
C SER A 90 -3.28 -23.73 -10.93
N LEU A 91 -3.52 -22.52 -10.41
CA LEU A 91 -4.84 -21.86 -10.49
C LEU A 91 -5.23 -21.58 -11.95
N PHE A 92 -4.26 -21.21 -12.79
CA PHE A 92 -4.53 -20.96 -14.21
C PHE A 92 -4.73 -22.25 -15.03
N THR A 93 -4.05 -23.35 -14.65
CA THR A 93 -4.13 -24.61 -15.39
C THR A 93 -5.31 -25.49 -14.95
N ALA A 94 -5.75 -25.39 -13.71
CA ALA A 94 -6.84 -26.20 -13.17
C ALA A 94 -8.20 -25.89 -13.82
N GLY A 95 -8.34 -24.76 -14.53
CA GLY A 95 -9.55 -24.40 -15.25
C GLY A 95 -10.78 -24.17 -14.37
N GLU A 96 -10.66 -24.43 -13.10
CA GLU A 96 -11.73 -24.29 -12.12
C GLU A 96 -11.57 -23.02 -11.28
N LEU A 97 -11.26 -21.90 -11.94
CA LEU A 97 -11.49 -20.62 -11.27
C LEU A 97 -13.01 -20.47 -11.16
N GLN A 98 -13.59 -21.13 -10.18
CA GLN A 98 -14.97 -20.83 -9.77
C GLN A 98 -14.95 -19.43 -9.19
N LEU A 99 -15.02 -18.47 -10.10
CA LEU A 99 -15.36 -17.11 -9.72
C LEU A 99 -16.68 -17.22 -8.95
N GLY A 100 -16.67 -16.86 -7.69
CA GLY A 100 -17.83 -16.92 -6.84
C GLY A 100 -19.02 -16.22 -7.48
N PRO A 101 -20.23 -16.35 -6.92
CA PRO A 101 -21.39 -15.66 -7.45
C PRO A 101 -21.09 -14.18 -7.62
N LYS A 102 -21.58 -13.59 -8.70
CA LYS A 102 -21.45 -12.14 -8.94
C LYS A 102 -21.86 -11.40 -7.68
N GLY A 103 -21.07 -10.43 -7.27
CA GLY A 103 -21.36 -9.61 -6.09
C GLY A 103 -22.71 -8.89 -6.20
N ALA A 104 -23.16 -8.35 -5.08
CA ALA A 104 -24.41 -7.62 -4.98
C ALA A 104 -24.44 -6.33 -5.84
N TYR A 105 -23.30 -5.90 -6.33
CA TYR A 105 -23.14 -4.65 -7.09
C TYR A 105 -22.43 -4.95 -8.42
N PRO A 106 -23.16 -5.48 -9.42
CA PRO A 106 -22.57 -5.68 -10.75
C PRO A 106 -22.25 -4.34 -11.42
N LEU A 107 -21.43 -4.36 -12.45
CA LEU A 107 -20.87 -3.15 -13.09
C LEU A 107 -21.95 -2.17 -13.57
N ASP A 108 -23.06 -2.67 -14.10
CA ASP A 108 -24.19 -1.85 -14.54
C ASP A 108 -24.77 -1.00 -13.40
N VAL A 109 -24.92 -1.56 -12.21
CA VAL A 109 -25.38 -0.83 -11.01
C VAL A 109 -24.32 0.19 -10.57
N VAL A 110 -23.04 -0.18 -10.62
CA VAL A 110 -21.95 0.73 -10.26
C VAL A 110 -21.89 1.92 -11.22
N GLU A 111 -22.10 1.68 -12.54
CA GLU A 111 -22.08 2.75 -13.55
C GLU A 111 -23.30 3.69 -13.39
N GLU A 112 -24.48 3.14 -13.06
CA GLU A 112 -25.71 3.93 -12.91
C GLU A 112 -25.67 4.81 -11.65
N VAL A 113 -25.29 4.25 -10.51
CA VAL A 113 -25.33 4.93 -9.19
C VAL A 113 -24.05 5.69 -8.90
N GLY A 114 -22.93 5.23 -9.42
CA GLY A 114 -21.60 5.77 -9.14
C GLY A 114 -20.90 5.07 -7.98
N SER A 115 -19.62 4.72 -8.17
CA SER A 115 -18.84 3.98 -7.19
C SER A 115 -18.71 4.71 -5.84
N ILE A 116 -18.59 6.03 -5.86
CA ILE A 116 -18.46 6.85 -4.64
C ILE A 116 -19.73 6.80 -3.81
N ALA A 117 -20.89 6.95 -4.46
CA ALA A 117 -22.20 6.94 -3.79
C ALA A 117 -22.51 5.57 -3.15
N LEU A 118 -22.18 4.48 -3.86
CA LEU A 118 -22.35 3.12 -3.33
C LEU A 118 -21.46 2.87 -2.11
N ILE A 119 -20.19 3.26 -2.17
CA ILE A 119 -19.26 3.11 -1.04
C ILE A 119 -19.74 3.94 0.15
N GLY A 120 -20.17 5.19 -0.10
CA GLY A 120 -20.74 6.05 0.96
C GLY A 120 -21.95 5.40 1.62
N ARG A 121 -22.87 4.89 0.82
CA ARG A 121 -24.07 4.19 1.34
C ARG A 121 -23.68 3.00 2.22
N LEU A 122 -22.80 2.14 1.73
CA LEU A 122 -22.33 0.95 2.49
C LEU A 122 -21.64 1.33 3.80
N LEU A 123 -20.79 2.38 3.78
CA LEU A 123 -20.09 2.85 4.97
C LEU A 123 -21.03 3.35 6.06
N PHE A 124 -22.13 4.02 5.65
CA PHE A 124 -23.08 4.59 6.61
C PHE A 124 -24.26 3.67 6.95
N THR A 125 -24.31 2.45 6.37
CA THR A 125 -25.32 1.44 6.71
C THR A 125 -24.64 0.18 7.26
N ASP A 126 -24.16 -0.67 6.37
CA ASP A 126 -23.65 -2.01 6.73
C ASP A 126 -22.32 -1.97 7.48
N TYR A 127 -21.47 -0.97 7.18
CA TYR A 127 -20.12 -0.86 7.73
C TYR A 127 -19.94 0.34 8.69
N ILE A 128 -21.03 0.79 9.33
CA ILE A 128 -21.01 1.95 10.21
C ILE A 128 -20.04 1.76 11.39
N LEU A 129 -19.99 0.57 11.98
CA LEU A 129 -19.07 0.27 13.08
C LEU A 129 -17.61 0.39 12.63
N SER A 130 -17.30 -0.14 11.44
CA SER A 130 -15.94 -0.04 10.87
C SER A 130 -15.57 1.42 10.64
N PHE A 131 -16.51 2.22 10.14
CA PHE A 131 -16.33 3.65 9.91
C PHE A 131 -16.04 4.39 11.23
N GLU A 132 -16.77 4.10 12.30
CA GLU A 132 -16.55 4.69 13.64
C GLU A 132 -15.17 4.33 14.19
N ILE A 133 -14.76 3.07 14.06
CA ILE A 133 -13.44 2.60 14.54
C ILE A 133 -12.32 3.36 13.79
N ILE A 134 -12.46 3.55 12.48
CA ILE A 134 -11.47 4.29 11.69
C ILE A 134 -11.42 5.76 12.15
N ALA A 135 -12.57 6.37 12.44
CA ALA A 135 -12.63 7.75 12.92
C ALA A 135 -11.89 7.90 14.27
N VAL A 136 -12.10 6.96 15.20
CA VAL A 136 -11.39 6.94 16.49
C VAL A 136 -9.89 6.74 16.26
N LEU A 137 -9.51 5.83 15.36
CA LEU A 137 -8.10 5.55 15.02
C LEU A 137 -7.42 6.83 14.49
N LEU A 138 -8.07 7.55 13.60
CA LEU A 138 -7.55 8.82 13.06
C LEU A 138 -7.39 9.87 14.16
N LEU A 139 -8.37 9.98 15.05
CA LEU A 139 -8.30 10.90 16.21
C LEU A 139 -7.09 10.57 17.10
N VAL A 140 -6.92 9.29 17.44
CA VAL A 140 -5.79 8.83 18.28
C VAL A 140 -4.45 9.08 17.56
N ALA A 141 -4.39 8.87 16.24
CA ALA A 141 -3.19 9.13 15.46
C ALA A 141 -2.80 10.62 15.50
N VAL A 142 -3.77 11.52 15.35
CA VAL A 142 -3.54 12.99 15.42
C VAL A 142 -3.08 13.39 16.80
N ILE A 143 -3.77 12.93 17.84
CA ILE A 143 -3.41 13.25 19.25
C ILE A 143 -2.00 12.69 19.55
N GLY A 144 -1.72 11.46 19.15
CA GLY A 144 -0.41 10.84 19.33
C GLY A 144 0.71 11.61 18.66
N ALA A 145 0.49 12.04 17.42
CA ALA A 145 1.47 12.85 16.68
C ALA A 145 1.77 14.18 17.39
N VAL A 146 0.72 14.87 17.87
CA VAL A 146 0.86 16.15 18.58
C VAL A 146 1.60 15.94 19.92
N VAL A 147 1.25 14.91 20.69
CA VAL A 147 1.87 14.61 21.99
C VAL A 147 3.35 14.30 21.83
N ILE A 148 3.70 13.51 20.81
CA ILE A 148 5.11 13.14 20.54
C ILE A 148 5.90 14.36 20.03
N ALA A 149 5.29 15.20 19.19
CA ALA A 149 5.94 16.38 18.62
C ALA A 149 6.14 17.52 19.63
N LYS A 150 5.34 17.55 20.70
CA LYS A 150 5.35 18.62 21.70
C LYS A 150 6.66 18.58 22.52
N ARG A 151 7.54 19.55 22.27
CA ARG A 151 8.73 19.76 23.11
C ARG A 151 8.32 20.41 24.42
N ARG A 152 8.81 19.89 25.54
CA ARG A 152 8.72 20.59 26.83
C ARG A 152 9.75 21.72 26.81
N PHE A 153 9.25 22.95 26.75
CA PHE A 153 10.07 24.13 27.05
C PHE A 153 10.19 24.23 28.57
N GLN A 154 11.30 23.80 29.13
CA GLN A 154 11.71 24.11 30.50
C GLN A 154 12.52 25.39 30.48
#